data_86ca309b8227ea13ddaed32a6fd7fe97
#
_entry.id   86ca309b8227ea13ddaed32a6fd7fe97
#
_cell.length_a   1.000
_cell.length_b   1.000
_cell.length_c   1.000
_cell.angle_alpha   90.00
_cell.angle_beta   90.00
_cell.angle_gamma   90.00
#
_symmetry.space_group_name_H-M   'P 1'
#
loop_
_entity.id
_entity.type
_entity.pdbx_description
1 polymer ?
#
loop_
_entity_poly.entity_id
_entity_poly.type
_entity_poly.pdbx_seq_one_letter_code
_entity_poly.pdbx_strand_id
1 'polypeptide(L)'
;MVSSKGLSLRTGINYSEIKERFNFVKGTQLITLIKKDAQGNPIDTVQEEVAIVDNIYNRYKFIDIPLSVGYEIDLVDFVFTVSGGIGINLMTKRAGYIYGPDLSSKLNLSSAVEGNQQIFKDNAGISLLASFGLNYKIGRGFMLLAEPSMRYYLGSLTDSQYPISQKYIQFGLIAGLRYQLVY
;
A
#
# COMPACT_ATOMS: atom_id res chain seq x y z
N MET A 1 -7.22 -25.19 -5.48
CA MET A 1 -7.46 -26.64 -5.34
C MET A 1 -7.81 -26.92 -3.89
N VAL A 2 -8.91 -27.60 -3.63
CA VAL A 2 -9.37 -27.94 -2.26
C VAL A 2 -9.37 -29.47 -2.13
N SER A 3 -8.78 -29.97 -1.05
CA SER A 3 -8.80 -31.40 -0.73
C SER A 3 -10.13 -31.78 -0.04
N SER A 4 -10.54 -33.03 -0.09
CA SER A 4 -11.67 -33.56 0.65
C SER A 4 -11.60 -33.33 2.18
N LYS A 5 -10.43 -32.98 2.70
CA LYS A 5 -10.19 -32.63 4.11
C LYS A 5 -10.27 -31.14 4.40
N GLY A 6 -10.75 -30.32 3.47
CA GLY A 6 -10.84 -28.87 3.64
C GLY A 6 -9.53 -28.09 3.42
N LEU A 7 -8.42 -28.76 3.12
CA LEU A 7 -7.16 -28.07 2.78
C LEU A 7 -7.25 -27.47 1.38
N SER A 8 -6.84 -26.20 1.24
CA SER A 8 -6.80 -25.48 -0.04
C SER A 8 -5.41 -24.95 -0.34
N LEU A 9 -5.01 -25.02 -1.61
CA LEU A 9 -3.83 -24.36 -2.14
C LEU A 9 -4.28 -23.26 -3.09
N ARG A 10 -3.76 -22.05 -2.92
CA ARG A 10 -4.13 -20.87 -3.69
C ARG A 10 -2.90 -20.23 -4.30
N THR A 11 -3.01 -19.86 -5.56
CA THR A 11 -2.01 -19.06 -6.28
C THR A 11 -2.72 -18.18 -7.31
N GLY A 12 -1.99 -17.21 -7.87
CA GLY A 12 -2.54 -16.31 -8.86
C GLY A 12 -1.56 -15.20 -9.20
N ILE A 13 -2.06 -14.15 -9.81
CA ILE A 13 -1.33 -12.91 -10.05
C ILE A 13 -2.07 -11.80 -9.29
N ASN A 14 -1.33 -11.05 -8.50
CA ASN A 14 -1.88 -9.92 -7.75
C ASN A 14 -1.24 -8.62 -8.24
N TYR A 15 -2.07 -7.64 -8.55
CA TYR A 15 -1.66 -6.27 -8.79
C TYR A 15 -2.12 -5.41 -7.63
N SER A 16 -1.20 -4.61 -7.06
CA SER A 16 -1.52 -3.67 -5.99
C SER A 16 -0.87 -2.32 -6.22
N GLU A 17 -1.49 -1.29 -5.68
CA GLU A 17 -1.00 0.09 -5.74
C GLU A 17 -1.05 0.70 -4.34
N ILE A 18 0.09 1.27 -3.90
CA ILE A 18 0.20 2.09 -2.70
C ILE A 18 0.34 3.53 -3.13
N LYS A 19 -0.48 4.41 -2.56
CA LYS A 19 -0.36 5.86 -2.70
C LYS A 19 0.02 6.44 -1.35
N GLU A 20 1.09 7.23 -1.34
CA GLU A 20 1.56 7.94 -0.17
C GLU A 20 1.49 9.43 -0.38
N ARG A 21 1.20 10.14 0.69
CA ARG A 21 1.29 11.59 0.74
C ARG A 21 2.21 11.98 1.88
N PHE A 22 3.26 12.72 1.54
CA PHE A 22 4.15 13.33 2.50
C PHE A 22 3.96 14.84 2.52
N ASN A 23 3.90 15.40 3.71
CA ASN A 23 3.95 16.84 3.93
C ASN A 23 5.39 17.19 4.35
N PHE A 24 6.11 17.85 3.46
CA PHE A 24 7.48 18.25 3.73
C PHE A 24 7.53 19.73 4.02
N VAL A 25 8.04 20.11 5.21
CA VAL A 25 8.24 21.51 5.60
C VAL A 25 9.57 21.99 5.03
N LYS A 26 9.52 22.88 4.04
CA LYS A 26 10.72 23.47 3.40
C LYS A 26 11.38 24.55 4.24
N GLY A 27 10.63 25.16 5.14
CA GLY A 27 11.05 26.30 5.95
C GLY A 27 9.84 27.07 6.45
N THR A 28 10.07 28.22 7.02
CA THR A 28 9.03 29.13 7.47
C THR A 28 9.13 30.47 6.74
N GLN A 29 8.01 31.14 6.61
CA GLN A 29 7.94 32.52 6.13
C GLN A 29 7.15 33.37 7.11
N LEU A 30 7.56 34.61 7.29
CA LEU A 30 6.81 35.60 8.03
C LEU A 30 5.69 36.14 7.14
N ILE A 31 4.46 36.01 7.59
CA ILE A 31 3.30 36.65 6.97
C ILE A 31 2.81 37.76 7.87
N THR A 32 2.37 38.83 7.25
CA THR A 32 1.82 39.99 7.95
C THR A 32 0.28 39.86 7.93
N LEU A 33 -0.31 39.63 9.08
CA LEU A 33 -1.77 39.58 9.24
C LEU A 33 -2.26 40.94 9.71
N ILE A 34 -3.16 41.57 8.95
CA ILE A 34 -3.81 42.81 9.31
C ILE A 34 -5.12 42.49 10.03
N LYS A 35 -5.18 42.74 11.32
CA LYS A 35 -6.43 42.66 12.09
C LYS A 35 -7.33 43.82 11.72
N LYS A 36 -8.61 43.55 11.47
CA LYS A 36 -9.62 44.54 11.12
C LYS A 36 -10.69 44.60 12.19
N ASP A 37 -11.27 45.78 12.38
CA ASP A 37 -12.45 46.00 13.23
C ASP A 37 -13.74 45.43 12.56
N ALA A 38 -14.87 45.53 13.27
CA ALA A 38 -16.16 45.08 12.75
C ALA A 38 -16.64 45.89 11.51
N GLN A 39 -16.03 47.02 11.25
CA GLN A 39 -16.28 47.93 10.10
C GLN A 39 -15.31 47.68 8.94
N GLY A 40 -14.31 46.80 9.12
CA GLY A 40 -13.34 46.43 8.08
C GLY A 40 -12.09 47.29 8.07
N ASN A 41 -11.91 48.22 9.01
CA ASN A 41 -10.72 49.07 9.08
C ASN A 41 -9.57 48.33 9.76
N PRO A 42 -8.31 48.55 9.31
CA PRO A 42 -7.14 47.96 9.94
C PRO A 42 -6.90 48.56 11.34
N ILE A 43 -6.84 47.72 12.36
CA ILE A 43 -6.62 48.15 13.77
C ILE A 43 -5.26 47.70 14.31
N ASP A 44 -4.68 46.62 13.73
CA ASP A 44 -3.41 46.08 14.20
C ASP A 44 -2.74 45.28 13.10
N THR A 45 -1.42 45.10 13.21
CA THR A 45 -0.61 44.31 12.28
C THR A 45 0.23 43.31 13.10
N VAL A 46 0.00 42.01 12.90
CA VAL A 46 0.71 40.95 13.57
C VAL A 46 1.53 40.18 12.54
N GLN A 47 2.81 39.95 12.83
CA GLN A 47 3.65 39.06 12.06
C GLN A 47 3.52 37.64 12.63
N GLU A 48 3.20 36.68 11.76
CA GLU A 48 3.07 35.28 12.13
C GLU A 48 4.00 34.45 11.25
N GLU A 49 4.69 33.51 11.89
CA GLU A 49 5.58 32.58 11.18
C GLU A 49 4.77 31.39 10.72
N VAL A 50 4.68 31.20 9.40
CA VAL A 50 3.91 30.12 8.77
C VAL A 50 4.83 29.14 8.05
N ALA A 51 4.64 27.87 8.28
CA ALA A 51 5.40 26.81 7.62
C ALA A 51 5.08 26.75 6.11
N ILE A 52 6.11 26.74 5.28
CA ILE A 52 6.00 26.46 3.85
C ILE A 52 5.98 24.95 3.68
N VAL A 53 4.81 24.39 3.36
CA VAL A 53 4.62 22.95 3.21
C VAL A 53 4.52 22.57 1.75
N ASP A 54 5.35 21.60 1.32
CA ASP A 54 5.25 20.96 0.03
C ASP A 54 4.57 19.58 0.19
N ASN A 55 3.53 19.32 -0.59
CA ASN A 55 2.82 18.07 -0.59
C ASN A 55 3.39 17.18 -1.71
N ILE A 56 4.01 16.07 -1.32
CA ILE A 56 4.57 15.10 -2.25
C ILE A 56 3.66 13.89 -2.30
N TYR A 57 3.32 13.46 -3.51
CA TYR A 57 2.50 12.28 -3.76
C TYR A 57 3.35 11.21 -4.43
N ASN A 58 3.51 10.08 -3.76
CA ASN A 58 4.25 8.93 -4.26
C ASN A 58 3.29 7.78 -4.56
N ARG A 59 3.63 7.03 -5.59
CA ARG A 59 2.86 5.88 -6.05
C ARG A 59 3.78 4.70 -6.29
N TYR A 60 3.45 3.57 -5.70
CA TYR A 60 4.16 2.30 -5.86
C TYR A 60 3.19 1.27 -6.41
N LYS A 61 3.56 0.60 -7.50
CA LYS A 61 2.78 -0.44 -8.15
C LYS A 61 3.54 -1.75 -8.05
N PHE A 62 2.85 -2.80 -7.63
CA PHE A 62 3.44 -4.11 -7.42
C PHE A 62 2.72 -5.15 -8.27
N ILE A 63 3.49 -6.08 -8.82
CA ILE A 63 2.98 -7.32 -9.40
C ILE A 63 3.61 -8.46 -8.62
N ASP A 64 2.76 -9.30 -8.03
CA ASP A 64 3.17 -10.39 -7.15
C ASP A 64 2.50 -11.70 -7.54
N ILE A 65 3.19 -12.81 -7.24
CA ILE A 65 2.61 -14.14 -7.23
C ILE A 65 2.36 -14.52 -5.78
N PRO A 66 1.10 -14.60 -5.31
CA PRO A 66 0.77 -15.16 -4.02
C PRO A 66 0.82 -16.70 -4.08
N LEU A 67 1.34 -17.32 -3.03
CA LEU A 67 1.28 -18.75 -2.79
C LEU A 67 0.84 -18.98 -1.35
N SER A 68 -0.37 -19.51 -1.15
CA SER A 68 -0.95 -19.67 0.17
C SER A 68 -1.63 -21.01 0.35
N VAL A 69 -1.60 -21.50 1.58
CA VAL A 69 -2.32 -22.66 2.05
C VAL A 69 -3.44 -22.18 2.93
N GLY A 70 -4.62 -22.76 2.80
CA GLY A 70 -5.78 -22.44 3.59
C GLY A 70 -6.51 -23.69 4.09
N TYR A 71 -7.37 -23.46 5.05
CA TYR A 71 -8.32 -24.45 5.55
C TYR A 71 -9.73 -23.91 5.37
N GLU A 72 -10.61 -24.71 4.77
CA GLU A 72 -12.00 -24.37 4.48
C GLU A 72 -12.95 -25.22 5.35
N ILE A 73 -13.87 -24.52 6.01
CA ILE A 73 -14.96 -25.12 6.79
C ILE A 73 -16.24 -24.88 6.00
N ASP A 74 -16.80 -25.97 5.50
CA ASP A 74 -18.02 -25.95 4.69
C ASP A 74 -19.25 -26.04 5.60
N LEU A 75 -20.12 -25.04 5.54
CA LEU A 75 -21.44 -24.98 6.17
C LEU A 75 -22.52 -24.99 5.09
N VAL A 76 -23.79 -25.05 5.49
CA VAL A 76 -24.92 -25.15 4.54
C VAL A 76 -24.88 -24.02 3.50
N ASP A 77 -24.84 -22.75 3.96
CA ASP A 77 -24.91 -21.60 3.09
C ASP A 77 -23.57 -20.85 2.93
N PHE A 78 -22.58 -21.18 3.76
CA PHE A 78 -21.32 -20.48 3.83
C PHE A 78 -20.12 -21.43 3.78
N VAL A 79 -18.99 -20.91 3.29
CA VAL A 79 -17.69 -21.54 3.46
C VAL A 79 -16.77 -20.53 4.14
N PHE A 80 -16.28 -20.87 5.33
CA PHE A 80 -15.25 -20.09 6.01
C PHE A 80 -13.88 -20.58 5.58
N THR A 81 -12.97 -19.63 5.40
CA THR A 81 -11.60 -19.94 5.00
C THR A 81 -10.62 -19.18 5.89
N VAL A 82 -9.60 -19.86 6.39
CA VAL A 82 -8.43 -19.24 6.99
C VAL A 82 -7.25 -19.60 6.12
N SER A 83 -6.46 -18.62 5.71
CA SER A 83 -5.30 -18.88 4.87
C SER A 83 -4.07 -18.09 5.29
N GLY A 84 -2.90 -18.67 5.03
CA GLY A 84 -1.60 -18.05 5.22
C GLY A 84 -0.63 -18.46 4.12
N GLY A 85 0.35 -17.63 3.84
CA GLY A 85 1.28 -17.90 2.76
C GLY A 85 2.31 -16.81 2.54
N ILE A 86 2.91 -16.84 1.35
CA ILE A 86 3.91 -15.88 0.90
C ILE A 86 3.46 -15.22 -0.40
N GLY A 87 3.87 -13.96 -0.57
CA GLY A 87 3.78 -13.25 -1.84
C GLY A 87 5.20 -13.00 -2.37
N ILE A 88 5.44 -13.40 -3.61
CA ILE A 88 6.72 -13.18 -4.30
C ILE A 88 6.53 -11.99 -5.22
N ASN A 89 7.27 -10.90 -4.96
CA ASN A 89 7.20 -9.72 -5.80
C ASN A 89 8.01 -9.95 -7.08
N LEU A 90 7.37 -9.78 -8.23
CA LEU A 90 8.01 -9.89 -9.55
C LEU A 90 8.50 -8.54 -10.03
N MET A 91 7.74 -7.48 -9.79
CA MET A 91 8.04 -6.14 -10.29
C MET A 91 7.47 -5.08 -9.37
N THR A 92 8.28 -4.05 -9.13
CA THR A 92 7.85 -2.81 -8.46
C THR A 92 8.10 -1.62 -9.38
N LYS A 93 7.05 -0.85 -9.69
CA LYS A 93 7.16 0.45 -10.38
C LYS A 93 6.86 1.56 -9.40
N ARG A 94 7.62 2.64 -9.51
CA ARG A 94 7.54 3.80 -8.63
C ARG A 94 7.36 5.06 -9.44
N ALA A 95 6.60 6.01 -8.91
CA ALA A 95 6.46 7.34 -9.47
C ALA A 95 6.30 8.35 -8.33
N GLY A 96 6.92 9.50 -8.45
CA GLY A 96 6.91 10.55 -7.45
C GLY A 96 8.30 11.09 -7.16
N TYR A 97 8.46 11.74 -6.01
CA TYR A 97 9.68 12.42 -5.62
C TYR A 97 9.94 12.25 -4.13
N ILE A 98 11.20 12.32 -3.75
CA ILE A 98 11.64 12.55 -2.37
C ILE A 98 12.60 13.75 -2.35
N TYR A 99 12.79 14.37 -1.19
CA TYR A 99 13.86 15.34 -1.02
C TYR A 99 15.18 14.63 -0.74
N GLY A 100 16.24 15.13 -1.38
CA GLY A 100 17.61 14.69 -1.10
C GLY A 100 18.05 15.04 0.32
N PRO A 101 19.22 14.54 0.75
CA PRO A 101 19.79 14.87 2.07
C PRO A 101 20.02 16.35 2.29
N ASP A 102 20.20 17.13 1.22
CA ASP A 102 20.36 18.58 1.20
C ASP A 102 19.03 19.34 1.40
N LEU A 103 17.90 18.62 1.47
CA LEU A 103 16.52 19.12 1.61
C LEU A 103 16.10 20.15 0.53
N SER A 104 16.93 20.39 -0.48
CA SER A 104 16.69 21.36 -1.55
C SER A 104 16.41 20.68 -2.89
N SER A 105 17.07 19.55 -3.17
CA SER A 105 16.91 18.80 -4.42
C SER A 105 15.75 17.80 -4.34
N LYS A 106 14.93 17.75 -5.41
CA LYS A 106 13.92 16.71 -5.59
C LYS A 106 14.51 15.56 -6.38
N LEU A 107 14.54 14.37 -5.77
CA LEU A 107 14.98 13.13 -6.40
C LEU A 107 13.76 12.38 -6.92
N ASN A 108 13.77 12.01 -8.20
CA ASN A 108 12.69 11.22 -8.80
C ASN A 108 12.79 9.75 -8.35
N LEU A 109 11.67 9.14 -7.98
CA LEU A 109 11.60 7.73 -7.59
C LEU A 109 11.62 6.75 -8.76
N SER A 110 11.47 7.23 -9.99
CA SER A 110 11.51 6.36 -11.18
C SER A 110 12.93 5.86 -11.42
N SER A 111 13.10 4.55 -11.55
CA SER A 111 14.38 3.92 -11.89
C SER A 111 14.92 4.28 -13.29
N ALA A 112 14.16 5.02 -14.07
CA ALA A 112 14.50 5.38 -15.45
C ALA A 112 15.31 6.68 -15.59
N VAL A 113 15.60 7.39 -14.49
CA VAL A 113 16.37 8.64 -14.54
C VAL A 113 17.83 8.37 -14.24
N GLU A 114 18.70 8.62 -15.23
CA GLU A 114 20.16 8.58 -15.07
C GLU A 114 20.62 9.45 -13.89
N GLY A 115 21.49 8.94 -13.04
CA GLY A 115 22.04 9.65 -11.88
C GLY A 115 21.26 9.47 -10.59
N ASN A 116 20.12 8.79 -10.58
CA ASN A 116 19.50 8.34 -9.34
C ASN A 116 20.37 7.25 -8.71
N GLN A 117 21.06 7.56 -7.64
CA GLN A 117 21.53 6.52 -6.73
C GLN A 117 20.33 5.63 -6.44
N GLN A 118 20.50 4.31 -6.51
CA GLN A 118 19.43 3.37 -6.23
C GLN A 118 18.97 3.50 -4.77
N ILE A 119 18.04 4.41 -4.52
CA ILE A 119 17.44 4.61 -3.21
C ILE A 119 16.45 3.48 -2.93
N PHE A 120 15.85 2.94 -3.99
CA PHE A 120 14.83 1.90 -3.92
C PHE A 120 15.24 0.67 -4.72
N LYS A 121 14.91 -0.50 -4.19
CA LYS A 121 15.05 -1.78 -4.89
C LYS A 121 14.01 -1.90 -6.01
N ASP A 122 14.36 -2.55 -7.11
CA ASP A 122 13.42 -2.84 -8.21
C ASP A 122 12.42 -3.94 -7.87
N ASN A 123 12.64 -4.63 -6.76
CA ASN A 123 11.82 -5.72 -6.29
C ASN A 123 11.63 -5.61 -4.76
N ALA A 124 10.38 -5.70 -4.31
CA ALA A 124 10.04 -5.68 -2.88
C ALA A 124 10.34 -6.99 -2.14
N GLY A 125 10.82 -8.02 -2.86
CA GLY A 125 11.18 -9.31 -2.28
C GLY A 125 9.97 -10.16 -1.93
N ILE A 126 9.99 -10.72 -0.72
CA ILE A 126 8.97 -11.64 -0.21
C ILE A 126 8.11 -10.92 0.81
N SER A 127 6.81 -11.21 0.78
CA SER A 127 5.84 -10.79 1.79
C SER A 127 5.15 -11.98 2.44
N LEU A 128 4.71 -11.85 3.70
CA LEU A 128 3.82 -12.78 4.37
C LEU A 128 2.38 -12.36 4.10
N LEU A 129 1.52 -13.38 3.89
CA LEU A 129 0.10 -13.21 3.62
C LEU A 129 -0.70 -13.92 4.71
N ALA A 130 -1.78 -13.28 5.17
CA ALA A 130 -2.77 -13.90 6.03
C ALA A 130 -4.16 -13.37 5.64
N SER A 131 -5.16 -14.25 5.66
CA SER A 131 -6.54 -13.84 5.38
C SER A 131 -7.56 -14.74 6.07
N PHE A 132 -8.76 -14.16 6.21
CA PHE A 132 -9.94 -14.85 6.71
C PHE A 132 -11.10 -14.61 5.74
N GLY A 133 -11.58 -15.64 5.09
CA GLY A 133 -12.59 -15.55 4.05
C GLY A 133 -13.97 -16.04 4.49
N LEU A 134 -14.99 -15.30 4.06
CA LEU A 134 -16.38 -15.70 4.11
C LEU A 134 -16.91 -15.81 2.68
N ASN A 135 -17.34 -17.00 2.28
CA ASN A 135 -17.93 -17.26 0.98
C ASN A 135 -19.40 -17.65 1.17
N TYR A 136 -20.31 -16.87 0.58
CA TYR A 136 -21.75 -17.15 0.58
C TYR A 136 -22.14 -17.92 -0.69
N LYS A 137 -22.76 -19.09 -0.54
CA LYS A 137 -23.18 -19.94 -1.66
C LYS A 137 -24.45 -19.38 -2.31
N ILE A 138 -24.35 -18.97 -3.58
CA ILE A 138 -25.50 -18.45 -4.36
C ILE A 138 -26.10 -19.49 -5.30
N GLY A 139 -25.56 -20.71 -5.30
CA GLY A 139 -26.06 -21.84 -6.09
C GLY A 139 -25.22 -22.14 -7.33
N ARG A 140 -25.42 -23.34 -7.89
CA ARG A 140 -24.74 -23.86 -9.10
C ARG A 140 -23.20 -23.76 -9.04
N GLY A 141 -22.61 -23.90 -7.85
CA GLY A 141 -21.15 -23.81 -7.66
C GLY A 141 -20.60 -22.37 -7.54
N PHE A 142 -21.44 -21.35 -7.61
CA PHE A 142 -21.03 -19.94 -7.43
C PHE A 142 -21.13 -19.53 -5.96
N MET A 143 -20.16 -18.71 -5.53
CA MET A 143 -20.10 -18.12 -4.20
C MET A 143 -19.66 -16.68 -4.29
N LEU A 144 -20.23 -15.81 -3.46
CA LEU A 144 -19.74 -14.47 -3.20
C LEU A 144 -18.66 -14.54 -2.13
N LEU A 145 -17.51 -13.94 -2.40
CA LEU A 145 -16.35 -13.93 -1.52
C LEU A 145 -16.18 -12.56 -0.89
N ALA A 146 -16.00 -12.54 0.43
CA ALA A 146 -15.49 -11.40 1.18
C ALA A 146 -14.35 -11.90 2.10
N GLU A 147 -13.13 -11.35 1.90
CA GLU A 147 -11.93 -11.85 2.57
C GLU A 147 -11.07 -10.69 3.07
N PRO A 148 -11.19 -10.26 4.35
CA PRO A 148 -10.21 -9.42 4.99
C PRO A 148 -8.84 -10.09 4.94
N SER A 149 -7.83 -9.31 4.56
CA SER A 149 -6.48 -9.80 4.31
C SER A 149 -5.44 -8.84 4.88
N MET A 150 -4.31 -9.41 5.25
CA MET A 150 -3.12 -8.70 5.71
C MET A 150 -1.91 -9.17 4.90
N ARG A 151 -1.06 -8.22 4.54
CA ARG A 151 0.23 -8.48 3.89
C ARG A 151 1.34 -7.73 4.63
N TYR A 152 2.41 -8.43 4.96
CA TYR A 152 3.60 -7.87 5.59
C TYR A 152 4.82 -8.10 4.70
N TYR A 153 5.44 -7.02 4.23
CA TYR A 153 6.66 -7.09 3.42
C TYR A 153 7.87 -7.36 4.32
N LEU A 154 8.58 -8.45 4.07
CA LEU A 154 9.77 -8.83 4.85
C LEU A 154 10.96 -7.94 4.53
N GLY A 155 11.10 -7.57 3.26
CA GLY A 155 12.14 -6.69 2.77
C GLY A 155 11.78 -5.21 2.90
N SER A 156 12.82 -4.36 2.99
CA SER A 156 12.67 -2.92 2.78
C SER A 156 12.54 -2.63 1.28
N LEU A 157 11.70 -1.67 0.90
CA LEU A 157 11.66 -1.12 -0.45
C LEU A 157 12.88 -0.25 -0.77
N THR A 158 13.50 0.31 0.26
CA THR A 158 14.73 1.08 0.13
C THR A 158 15.95 0.18 0.02
N ASP A 159 16.94 0.64 -0.73
CA ASP A 159 18.24 -0.03 -0.79
C ASP A 159 18.96 0.00 0.57
N SER A 160 19.87 -0.95 0.77
CA SER A 160 20.64 -1.08 2.02
C SER A 160 21.60 0.07 2.26
N GLN A 161 22.00 0.79 1.21
CA GLN A 161 22.85 1.98 1.29
C GLN A 161 22.10 3.23 1.70
N TYR A 162 20.76 3.21 1.64
CA TYR A 162 19.95 4.34 2.06
C TYR A 162 19.67 4.27 3.57
N PRO A 163 19.86 5.36 4.32
CA PRO A 163 19.80 5.35 5.79
C PRO A 163 18.40 5.09 6.34
N ILE A 164 17.34 5.24 5.52
CA ILE A 164 15.96 5.04 5.94
C ILE A 164 15.43 3.72 5.37
N SER A 165 15.03 2.80 6.26
CA SER A 165 14.39 1.54 5.87
C SER A 165 12.89 1.72 5.81
N GLN A 166 12.30 1.50 4.63
CA GLN A 166 10.85 1.64 4.40
C GLN A 166 10.21 0.26 4.21
N LYS A 167 9.40 -0.15 5.18
CA LYS A 167 8.64 -1.41 5.17
C LYS A 167 7.15 -1.12 5.25
N TYR A 168 6.35 -1.98 4.63
CA TYR A 168 4.89 -1.83 4.61
C TYR A 168 4.17 -2.99 5.26
N ILE A 169 3.07 -2.65 5.92
CA ILE A 169 1.99 -3.56 6.26
C ILE A 169 0.77 -3.07 5.51
N GLN A 170 0.09 -3.95 4.81
CA GLN A 170 -1.15 -3.65 4.11
C GLN A 170 -2.30 -4.44 4.73
N PHE A 171 -3.41 -3.76 4.96
CA PHE A 171 -4.69 -4.37 5.29
C PHE A 171 -5.64 -4.11 4.14
N GLY A 172 -6.42 -5.10 3.77
CA GLY A 172 -7.34 -5.00 2.66
C GLY A 172 -8.56 -5.89 2.81
N LEU A 173 -9.52 -5.67 1.93
CA LEU A 173 -10.68 -6.52 1.75
C LEU A 173 -10.66 -7.02 0.29
N ILE A 174 -10.63 -8.33 0.12
CA ILE A 174 -10.80 -8.97 -1.18
C ILE A 174 -12.29 -9.29 -1.30
N ALA A 175 -12.92 -8.78 -2.34
CA ALA A 175 -14.30 -9.11 -2.69
C ALA A 175 -14.32 -9.68 -4.12
N GLY A 176 -15.12 -10.72 -4.34
CA GLY A 176 -15.15 -11.36 -5.64
C GLY A 176 -16.21 -12.44 -5.78
N LEU A 177 -16.20 -13.07 -6.96
CA LEU A 177 -16.99 -14.23 -7.30
C LEU A 177 -16.07 -15.45 -7.39
N ARG A 178 -16.40 -16.50 -6.67
CA ARG A 178 -15.70 -17.78 -6.71
C ARG A 178 -16.61 -18.81 -7.40
N TYR A 179 -16.04 -19.57 -8.31
CA TYR A 179 -16.71 -20.72 -8.90
C TYR A 179 -15.99 -22.00 -8.49
N GLN A 180 -16.74 -22.97 -7.98
CA GLN A 180 -16.23 -24.27 -7.59
C GLN A 180 -16.51 -25.27 -8.69
N LEU A 181 -15.44 -25.80 -9.31
CA LEU A 181 -15.51 -26.91 -10.22
C LEU A 181 -15.78 -28.20 -9.40
N VAL A 182 -16.90 -28.83 -9.64
CA VAL A 182 -17.24 -30.16 -9.08
C VAL A 182 -16.77 -31.17 -10.11
N TYR A 183 -15.83 -32.02 -9.71
CA TYR A 183 -15.40 -33.18 -10.49
C TYR A 183 -16.07 -34.45 -9.93
#